data_1a2678984b57b0d9c378cd7edb140183
#
_entry.id   1a2678984b57b0d9c378cd7edb140183
#
_cell.length_a   1.000
_cell.length_b   1.000
_cell.length_c   1.000
_cell.angle_alpha   90.00
_cell.angle_beta   90.00
_cell.angle_gamma   90.00
#
_symmetry.space_group_name_H-M   'P 1'
#
loop_
_entity.id
_entity.type
_entity.pdbx_description
1 polymer ?
#
loop_
_entity_poly.entity_id
_entity_poly.type
_entity_poly.pdbx_seq_one_letter_code
_entity_poly.pdbx_strand_id
1 'polypeptide(L)'
;MLANLKDILLPAKEEGYAVACFNVFGFEDSRAVIDAAELRNASVILSINLDMRQFMTMDQIIGMLRPMAESSKVPVCIHLDHTYEVDEVKRAIDSGFNSVMYDGSQLPIAQNIASIKDVVSYAHHKGVSVEAEVGSVPYATGRDHIKSELTDLSEALAMEKDGKPDALAISIGNVHRIESGFVEINVERFNELEKELSIPLVIHGTSGIKDSDIKMLSKRHITKFNVGTVLRKSFGDSLR
;
A
#
# COMPACT_ATOMS: atom_id res chain seq x y z
N MET A 1 5.66 -15.38 10.14
CA MET A 1 4.54 -14.99 11.05
C MET A 1 3.57 -14.12 10.27
N LEU A 2 2.39 -14.63 9.96
CA LEU A 2 1.37 -13.83 9.27
C LEU A 2 0.87 -12.71 10.22
N ALA A 3 0.86 -11.47 9.74
CA ALA A 3 0.42 -10.28 10.49
C ALA A 3 -0.45 -9.41 9.60
N ASN A 4 -1.45 -8.72 10.14
CA ASN A 4 -2.23 -7.77 9.34
C ASN A 4 -1.51 -6.41 9.24
N LEU A 5 -2.01 -5.52 8.38
CA LEU A 5 -1.37 -4.22 8.12
C LEU A 5 -1.27 -3.37 9.39
N LYS A 6 -2.32 -3.34 10.18
CA LYS A 6 -2.39 -2.58 11.43
C LYS A 6 -1.33 -3.02 12.45
N ASP A 7 -1.12 -4.34 12.58
CA ASP A 7 -0.12 -4.90 13.49
C ASP A 7 1.32 -4.51 13.12
N ILE A 8 1.55 -4.19 11.83
CA ILE A 8 2.84 -3.77 11.30
C ILE A 8 3.00 -2.24 11.35
N LEU A 9 1.96 -1.49 10.97
CA LEU A 9 2.08 -0.03 10.79
C LEU A 9 1.95 0.77 12.09
N LEU A 10 1.21 0.29 13.09
CA LEU A 10 1.11 1.02 14.37
C LEU A 10 2.45 1.08 15.10
N PRO A 11 3.20 -0.04 15.29
CA PRO A 11 4.54 0.04 15.84
C PRO A 11 5.50 0.90 14.99
N ALA A 12 5.40 0.82 13.65
CA ALA A 12 6.22 1.64 12.76
C ALA A 12 5.99 3.14 12.98
N LYS A 13 4.73 3.53 13.18
CA LYS A 13 4.37 4.91 13.51
C LYS A 13 4.91 5.35 14.87
N GLU A 14 4.73 4.53 15.90
CA GLU A 14 5.14 4.84 17.27
C GLU A 14 6.66 4.96 17.39
N GLU A 15 7.40 4.12 16.68
CA GLU A 15 8.86 4.07 16.73
C GLU A 15 9.54 4.95 15.65
N GLY A 16 8.78 5.57 14.75
CA GLY A 16 9.28 6.52 13.74
C GLY A 16 10.09 5.86 12.63
N TYR A 17 9.58 4.75 12.07
CA TYR A 17 10.13 4.12 10.86
C TYR A 17 9.03 3.78 9.85
N ALA A 18 9.42 3.40 8.64
CA ALA A 18 8.51 2.97 7.60
C ALA A 18 8.79 1.53 7.15
N VAL A 19 7.72 0.83 6.76
CA VAL A 19 7.76 -0.55 6.27
C VAL A 19 7.66 -0.58 4.75
N ALA A 20 8.48 -1.40 4.10
CA ALA A 20 8.43 -1.61 2.67
C ALA A 20 7.28 -2.57 2.31
N CYS A 21 6.51 -2.16 1.29
CA CYS A 21 5.43 -2.91 0.70
C CYS A 21 5.80 -3.24 -0.73
N PHE A 22 6.17 -4.50 -1.00
CA PHE A 22 6.67 -4.92 -2.30
C PHE A 22 5.57 -5.53 -3.16
N ASN A 23 5.37 -5.00 -4.37
CA ASN A 23 4.53 -5.65 -5.37
C ASN A 23 5.25 -6.87 -5.93
N VAL A 24 4.81 -8.06 -5.55
CA VAL A 24 5.36 -9.36 -5.95
C VAL A 24 4.52 -10.01 -7.05
N PHE A 25 5.15 -10.86 -7.86
CA PHE A 25 4.52 -11.46 -9.05
C PHE A 25 4.59 -12.98 -9.10
N GLY A 26 5.35 -13.62 -8.21
CA GLY A 26 5.50 -15.06 -8.18
C GLY A 26 6.18 -15.57 -6.93
N PHE A 27 6.59 -16.82 -6.96
CA PHE A 27 7.24 -17.49 -5.85
C PHE A 27 8.63 -16.88 -5.56
N GLU A 28 9.43 -16.67 -6.62
CA GLU A 28 10.84 -16.31 -6.51
C GLU A 28 11.04 -14.92 -5.88
N ASP A 29 10.31 -13.94 -6.37
CA ASP A 29 10.40 -12.56 -5.84
C ASP A 29 9.78 -12.45 -4.45
N SER A 30 8.68 -13.17 -4.19
CA SER A 30 8.07 -13.26 -2.86
C SER A 30 9.03 -13.89 -1.85
N ARG A 31 9.72 -14.98 -2.22
CA ARG A 31 10.71 -15.64 -1.37
C ARG A 31 11.90 -14.72 -1.10
N ALA A 32 12.44 -14.08 -2.14
CA ALA A 32 13.55 -13.15 -2.01
C ALA A 32 13.23 -11.96 -1.09
N VAL A 33 12.01 -11.43 -1.17
CA VAL A 33 11.54 -10.35 -0.29
C VAL A 33 11.46 -10.81 1.16
N ILE A 34 10.90 -11.99 1.42
CA ILE A 34 10.83 -12.56 2.79
C ILE A 34 12.24 -12.84 3.33
N ASP A 35 13.13 -13.44 2.55
CA ASP A 35 14.50 -13.73 2.96
C ASP A 35 15.27 -12.45 3.31
N ALA A 36 15.09 -11.40 2.52
CA ALA A 36 15.69 -10.09 2.80
C ALA A 36 15.14 -9.47 4.09
N ALA A 37 13.83 -9.61 4.34
CA ALA A 37 13.18 -9.14 5.56
C ALA A 37 13.69 -9.91 6.80
N GLU A 38 13.79 -11.23 6.72
CA GLU A 38 14.35 -12.08 7.79
C GLU A 38 15.81 -11.72 8.09
N LEU A 39 16.63 -11.51 7.05
CA LEU A 39 18.03 -11.09 7.20
C LEU A 39 18.17 -9.74 7.92
N ARG A 40 17.19 -8.86 7.73
CA ARG A 40 17.15 -7.53 8.38
C ARG A 40 16.37 -7.50 9.69
N ASN A 41 15.76 -8.62 10.09
CA ASN A 41 14.83 -8.72 11.21
C ASN A 41 13.74 -7.61 11.16
N ALA A 42 13.17 -7.42 9.98
CA ALA A 42 12.21 -6.36 9.68
C ALA A 42 10.87 -6.93 9.21
N SER A 43 9.77 -6.29 9.59
CA SER A 43 8.45 -6.60 9.03
C SER A 43 8.38 -6.24 7.54
N VAL A 44 7.57 -6.95 6.77
CA VAL A 44 7.41 -6.70 5.33
C VAL A 44 5.96 -6.92 4.88
N ILE A 45 5.57 -6.22 3.82
CA ILE A 45 4.26 -6.37 3.19
C ILE A 45 4.47 -6.90 1.77
N LEU A 46 3.85 -8.05 1.46
CA LEU A 46 3.74 -8.61 0.11
C LEU A 46 2.46 -8.09 -0.51
N SER A 47 2.59 -7.31 -1.56
CA SER A 47 1.49 -6.58 -2.18
C SER A 47 1.13 -7.17 -3.54
N ILE A 48 -0.16 -7.38 -3.77
CA ILE A 48 -0.71 -8.00 -4.97
C ILE A 48 -1.52 -6.97 -5.73
N ASN A 49 -0.96 -6.48 -6.81
CA ASN A 49 -1.61 -5.49 -7.66
C ASN A 49 -2.53 -6.11 -8.72
N LEU A 50 -3.22 -5.25 -9.47
CA LEU A 50 -4.12 -5.67 -10.53
C LEU A 50 -3.43 -6.50 -11.64
N ASP A 51 -2.17 -6.18 -11.96
CA ASP A 51 -1.45 -6.88 -13.03
C ASP A 51 -1.24 -8.37 -12.66
N MET A 52 -0.88 -8.67 -11.40
CA MET A 52 -0.73 -10.06 -10.95
C MET A 52 -2.07 -10.83 -10.94
N ARG A 53 -3.16 -10.16 -10.56
CA ARG A 53 -4.50 -10.78 -10.54
C ARG A 53 -5.04 -11.16 -11.93
N GLN A 54 -4.39 -10.71 -13.01
CA GLN A 54 -4.69 -11.15 -14.37
C GLN A 54 -4.09 -12.53 -14.68
N PHE A 55 -3.05 -12.97 -13.97
CA PHE A 55 -2.35 -14.23 -14.19
C PHE A 55 -2.76 -15.33 -13.20
N MET A 56 -3.13 -14.96 -11.99
CA MET A 56 -3.46 -15.89 -10.92
C MET A 56 -4.77 -15.49 -10.25
N THR A 57 -5.58 -16.48 -9.87
CA THR A 57 -6.77 -16.24 -9.04
C THR A 57 -6.34 -15.87 -7.61
N MET A 58 -7.22 -15.21 -6.86
CA MET A 58 -6.96 -14.86 -5.45
C MET A 58 -6.62 -16.09 -4.60
N ASP A 59 -7.31 -17.20 -4.82
CA ASP A 59 -7.06 -18.45 -4.08
C ASP A 59 -5.69 -19.05 -4.40
N GLN A 60 -5.23 -18.99 -5.67
CA GLN A 60 -3.88 -19.42 -6.05
C GLN A 60 -2.81 -18.52 -5.42
N ILE A 61 -3.02 -17.21 -5.41
CA ILE A 61 -2.12 -16.24 -4.79
C ILE A 61 -2.00 -16.53 -3.29
N ILE A 62 -3.12 -16.67 -2.59
CA ILE A 62 -3.13 -16.94 -1.15
C ILE A 62 -2.57 -18.33 -0.85
N GLY A 63 -2.89 -19.34 -1.66
CA GLY A 63 -2.32 -20.69 -1.54
C GLY A 63 -0.80 -20.72 -1.65
N MET A 64 -0.21 -19.82 -2.44
CA MET A 64 1.24 -19.66 -2.56
C MET A 64 1.83 -18.82 -1.40
N LEU A 65 1.28 -17.64 -1.13
CA LEU A 65 1.90 -16.67 -0.23
C LEU A 65 1.68 -16.98 1.26
N ARG A 66 0.52 -17.51 1.63
CA ARG A 66 0.19 -17.76 3.04
C ARG A 66 1.16 -18.74 3.73
N PRO A 67 1.50 -19.92 3.15
CA PRO A 67 2.49 -20.81 3.76
C PRO A 67 3.87 -20.16 3.92
N MET A 68 4.26 -19.31 2.97
CA MET A 68 5.53 -18.57 3.04
C MET A 68 5.50 -17.53 4.18
N ALA A 69 4.41 -16.77 4.30
CA ALA A 69 4.25 -15.79 5.37
C ALA A 69 4.16 -16.45 6.76
N GLU A 70 3.41 -17.55 6.91
CA GLU A 70 3.27 -18.28 8.17
C GLU A 70 4.59 -18.88 8.66
N SER A 71 5.43 -19.38 7.75
CA SER A 71 6.75 -19.94 8.07
C SER A 71 7.83 -18.90 8.33
N SER A 72 7.60 -17.63 8.00
CA SER A 72 8.56 -16.54 8.20
C SER A 72 8.85 -16.29 9.67
N LYS A 73 10.10 -15.91 9.98
CA LYS A 73 10.58 -15.51 11.31
C LYS A 73 10.20 -14.08 11.68
N VAL A 74 9.81 -13.28 10.68
CA VAL A 74 9.40 -11.88 10.86
C VAL A 74 7.93 -11.70 10.48
N PRO A 75 7.25 -10.62 10.93
CA PRO A 75 5.88 -10.32 10.53
C PRO A 75 5.78 -10.08 9.01
N VAL A 76 4.87 -10.78 8.34
CA VAL A 76 4.58 -10.65 6.91
C VAL A 76 3.10 -10.40 6.71
N CYS A 77 2.74 -9.31 6.05
CA CYS A 77 1.37 -9.01 5.64
C CYS A 77 1.18 -9.35 4.16
N ILE A 78 0.04 -9.96 3.80
CA ILE A 78 -0.38 -10.19 2.42
C ILE A 78 -1.47 -9.17 2.10
N HIS A 79 -1.15 -8.21 1.24
CA HIS A 79 -1.95 -7.04 0.97
C HIS A 79 -2.50 -7.02 -0.46
N LEU A 80 -3.81 -6.82 -0.60
CA LEU A 80 -4.45 -6.55 -1.88
C LEU A 80 -4.29 -5.06 -2.21
N ASP A 81 -3.62 -4.75 -3.32
CA ASP A 81 -3.28 -3.40 -3.77
C ASP A 81 -4.29 -2.88 -4.80
N HIS A 82 -4.57 -1.59 -4.82
CA HIS A 82 -5.47 -0.89 -5.73
C HIS A 82 -6.65 -1.71 -6.29
N THR A 83 -7.75 -1.73 -5.58
CA THR A 83 -8.97 -2.40 -6.00
C THR A 83 -10.11 -1.38 -6.03
N TYR A 84 -10.82 -1.31 -7.14
CA TYR A 84 -11.81 -0.26 -7.41
C TYR A 84 -13.25 -0.70 -7.15
N GLU A 85 -13.47 -2.01 -6.98
CA GLU A 85 -14.80 -2.59 -6.78
C GLU A 85 -14.92 -3.20 -5.38
N VAL A 86 -15.91 -2.76 -4.60
CA VAL A 86 -16.16 -3.23 -3.23
C VAL A 86 -16.34 -4.75 -3.18
N ASP A 87 -17.05 -5.33 -4.13
CA ASP A 87 -17.29 -6.77 -4.17
C ASP A 87 -15.99 -7.55 -4.46
N GLU A 88 -15.05 -7.00 -5.22
CA GLU A 88 -13.75 -7.60 -5.43
C GLU A 88 -12.92 -7.59 -4.15
N VAL A 89 -12.95 -6.49 -3.41
CA VAL A 89 -12.30 -6.41 -2.08
C VAL A 89 -12.87 -7.46 -1.12
N LYS A 90 -14.20 -7.60 -1.06
CA LYS A 90 -14.85 -8.61 -0.20
C LYS A 90 -14.46 -10.04 -0.59
N ARG A 91 -14.39 -10.35 -1.89
CA ARG A 91 -13.89 -11.66 -2.38
C ARG A 91 -12.44 -11.92 -1.97
N ALA A 92 -11.57 -10.91 -2.04
CA ALA A 92 -10.18 -11.05 -1.60
C ALA A 92 -10.09 -11.35 -0.09
N ILE A 93 -10.88 -10.68 0.72
CA ILE A 93 -10.99 -10.95 2.16
C ILE A 93 -11.41 -12.41 2.39
N ASP A 94 -12.41 -12.90 1.64
CA ASP A 94 -12.90 -14.27 1.74
C ASP A 94 -11.87 -15.30 1.26
N SER A 95 -11.04 -14.97 0.27
CA SER A 95 -9.92 -15.81 -0.18
C SER A 95 -8.75 -15.83 0.81
N GLY A 96 -8.72 -14.92 1.81
CA GLY A 96 -7.75 -14.99 2.90
C GLY A 96 -6.64 -13.94 2.86
N PHE A 97 -6.79 -12.85 2.11
CA PHE A 97 -5.97 -11.65 2.30
C PHE A 97 -6.19 -11.12 3.72
N ASN A 98 -5.11 -10.71 4.38
CA ASN A 98 -5.18 -10.15 5.73
C ASN A 98 -5.03 -8.63 5.77
N SER A 99 -4.90 -8.03 4.59
CA SER A 99 -4.99 -6.59 4.36
C SER A 99 -5.49 -6.32 2.94
N VAL A 100 -6.33 -5.30 2.78
CA VAL A 100 -6.90 -4.91 1.49
C VAL A 100 -6.90 -3.40 1.32
N MET A 101 -6.77 -2.94 0.07
CA MET A 101 -6.96 -1.54 -0.31
C MET A 101 -8.19 -1.41 -1.21
N TYR A 102 -9.09 -0.50 -0.85
CA TYR A 102 -10.10 0.02 -1.75
C TYR A 102 -9.67 1.42 -2.22
N ASP A 103 -9.56 1.59 -3.52
CA ASP A 103 -9.15 2.83 -4.16
C ASP A 103 -10.37 3.54 -4.78
N GLY A 104 -10.97 4.42 -4.01
CA GLY A 104 -12.05 5.30 -4.45
C GLY A 104 -11.58 6.71 -4.83
N SER A 105 -10.28 6.91 -5.05
CA SER A 105 -9.65 8.22 -5.27
C SER A 105 -10.20 9.01 -6.47
N GLN A 106 -10.77 8.32 -7.46
CA GLN A 106 -11.40 8.97 -8.61
C GLN A 106 -12.90 9.29 -8.40
N LEU A 107 -13.46 8.91 -7.25
CA LEU A 107 -14.85 9.18 -6.89
C LEU A 107 -14.96 10.48 -6.07
N PRO A 108 -16.13 11.14 -6.07
CA PRO A 108 -16.41 12.18 -5.08
C PRO A 108 -16.17 11.65 -3.66
N ILE A 109 -15.58 12.46 -2.80
CA ILE A 109 -15.15 12.03 -1.44
C ILE A 109 -16.28 11.37 -0.63
N ALA A 110 -17.51 11.85 -0.74
CA ALA A 110 -18.66 11.25 -0.04
C ALA A 110 -18.93 9.80 -0.48
N GLN A 111 -18.72 9.48 -1.77
CA GLN A 111 -18.88 8.13 -2.31
C GLN A 111 -17.69 7.24 -1.89
N ASN A 112 -16.47 7.77 -1.97
CA ASN A 112 -15.29 7.07 -1.49
C ASN A 112 -15.44 6.67 -0.02
N ILE A 113 -15.82 7.61 0.85
CA ILE A 113 -16.07 7.35 2.28
C ILE A 113 -17.18 6.30 2.47
N ALA A 114 -18.26 6.37 1.71
CA ALA A 114 -19.35 5.39 1.82
C ALA A 114 -18.89 3.97 1.46
N SER A 115 -18.09 3.83 0.39
CA SER A 115 -17.51 2.55 -0.03
C SER A 115 -16.50 2.03 1.02
N ILE A 116 -15.62 2.91 1.53
CA ILE A 116 -14.67 2.55 2.59
C ILE A 116 -15.40 2.07 3.86
N LYS A 117 -16.48 2.73 4.28
CA LYS A 117 -17.29 2.26 5.44
C LYS A 117 -17.82 0.85 5.26
N ASP A 118 -18.32 0.51 4.08
CA ASP A 118 -18.81 -0.84 3.76
C ASP A 118 -17.65 -1.85 3.79
N VAL A 119 -16.52 -1.53 3.16
CA VAL A 119 -15.32 -2.38 3.19
C VAL A 119 -14.79 -2.56 4.61
N VAL A 120 -14.64 -1.48 5.39
CA VAL A 120 -14.15 -1.53 6.78
C VAL A 120 -15.06 -2.39 7.66
N SER A 121 -16.38 -2.20 7.54
CA SER A 121 -17.33 -3.03 8.30
C SER A 121 -17.18 -4.52 8.00
N TYR A 122 -17.00 -4.88 6.72
CA TYR A 122 -16.82 -6.27 6.32
C TYR A 122 -15.46 -6.84 6.73
N ALA A 123 -14.38 -6.06 6.53
CA ALA A 123 -13.00 -6.45 6.78
C ALA A 123 -12.73 -6.63 8.28
N HIS A 124 -13.10 -5.64 9.10
CA HIS A 124 -12.82 -5.66 10.55
C HIS A 124 -13.52 -6.82 11.25
N HIS A 125 -14.72 -7.22 10.81
CA HIS A 125 -15.42 -8.40 11.33
C HIS A 125 -14.63 -9.70 11.13
N LYS A 126 -13.71 -9.72 10.16
CA LYS A 126 -12.84 -10.85 9.81
C LYS A 126 -11.37 -10.65 10.24
N GLY A 127 -11.08 -9.59 10.98
CA GLY A 127 -9.72 -9.26 11.42
C GLY A 127 -8.78 -8.80 10.30
N VAL A 128 -9.33 -8.29 9.18
CA VAL A 128 -8.57 -7.81 8.02
C VAL A 128 -8.45 -6.29 8.09
N SER A 129 -7.26 -5.76 7.84
CA SER A 129 -7.00 -4.32 7.81
C SER A 129 -7.37 -3.71 6.45
N VAL A 130 -7.76 -2.43 6.47
CA VAL A 130 -8.18 -1.68 5.29
C VAL A 130 -7.31 -0.45 5.09
N GLU A 131 -6.81 -0.29 3.85
CA GLU A 131 -6.18 0.93 3.36
C GLU A 131 -7.15 1.68 2.44
N ALA A 132 -7.23 3.00 2.61
CA ALA A 132 -7.96 3.90 1.72
C ALA A 132 -6.98 4.83 0.98
N GLU A 133 -7.48 5.54 -0.06
CA GLU A 133 -6.74 6.62 -0.73
C GLU A 133 -7.58 7.88 -0.82
N VAL A 134 -6.97 9.04 -0.55
CA VAL A 134 -7.53 10.37 -0.75
C VAL A 134 -6.54 11.25 -1.51
N GLY A 135 -7.03 12.03 -2.46
CA GLY A 135 -6.25 12.52 -3.57
C GLY A 135 -6.01 11.38 -4.56
N SER A 136 -5.22 11.56 -5.58
CA SER A 136 -4.99 10.51 -6.57
C SER A 136 -3.57 10.51 -7.10
N VAL A 137 -2.93 9.34 -7.06
CA VAL A 137 -1.55 9.15 -7.52
C VAL A 137 -1.57 8.71 -8.99
N PRO A 138 -1.09 9.54 -9.92
CA PRO A 138 -1.11 9.23 -11.34
C PRO A 138 -0.07 8.17 -11.72
N TYR A 139 -0.20 7.65 -12.93
CA TYR A 139 0.76 6.73 -13.53
C TYR A 139 1.55 7.43 -14.62
N ALA A 140 2.87 7.24 -14.66
CA ALA A 140 3.73 7.73 -15.75
C ALA A 140 3.41 7.02 -17.07
N THR A 141 2.95 5.77 -17.00
CA THR A 141 2.59 4.95 -18.16
C THR A 141 1.47 3.96 -17.84
N GLY A 142 0.58 3.71 -18.80
CA GLY A 142 -0.32 2.56 -18.84
C GLY A 142 -1.64 2.70 -18.10
N ARG A 143 -1.92 3.85 -17.47
CA ARG A 143 -3.22 4.16 -16.82
C ARG A 143 -3.52 5.65 -16.90
N ASP A 144 -3.58 6.17 -18.12
CA ASP A 144 -3.73 7.60 -18.42
C ASP A 144 -5.09 8.19 -17.98
N HIS A 145 -6.07 7.33 -17.65
CA HIS A 145 -7.37 7.73 -17.11
C HIS A 145 -7.33 8.11 -15.64
N ILE A 146 -6.27 7.71 -14.89
CA ILE A 146 -6.09 8.11 -13.49
C ILE A 146 -5.54 9.53 -13.45
N LYS A 147 -6.36 10.46 -12.99
CA LYS A 147 -5.99 11.87 -12.88
C LYS A 147 -5.15 12.10 -11.63
N SER A 148 -4.16 12.99 -11.74
CA SER A 148 -3.38 13.44 -10.60
C SER A 148 -4.18 14.43 -9.77
N GLU A 149 -4.26 14.20 -8.46
CA GLU A 149 -4.84 15.13 -7.51
C GLU A 149 -4.11 15.04 -6.18
N LEU A 150 -3.63 16.18 -5.68
CA LEU A 150 -3.02 16.22 -4.34
C LEU A 150 -4.10 15.96 -3.28
N THR A 151 -3.73 15.26 -2.22
CA THR A 151 -4.63 15.02 -1.09
C THR A 151 -5.10 16.33 -0.48
N ASP A 152 -6.40 16.55 -0.44
CA ASP A 152 -7.00 17.67 0.30
C ASP A 152 -7.10 17.31 1.79
N LEU A 153 -6.71 18.24 2.65
CA LEU A 153 -6.69 18.00 4.09
C LEU A 153 -8.09 17.75 4.66
N SER A 154 -9.09 18.49 4.20
CA SER A 154 -10.47 18.35 4.71
C SER A 154 -11.09 17.01 4.32
N GLU A 155 -10.77 16.52 3.13
CA GLU A 155 -11.19 15.20 2.64
C GLU A 155 -10.48 14.06 3.38
N ALA A 156 -9.16 14.23 3.64
CA ALA A 156 -8.39 13.26 4.41
C ALA A 156 -8.89 13.14 5.86
N LEU A 157 -9.20 14.28 6.51
CA LEU A 157 -9.81 14.30 7.84
C LEU A 157 -11.20 13.65 7.86
N ALA A 158 -12.01 13.91 6.83
CA ALA A 158 -13.32 13.27 6.69
C ALA A 158 -13.19 11.74 6.49
N MET A 159 -12.22 11.29 5.68
CA MET A 159 -11.94 9.87 5.49
C MET A 159 -11.49 9.21 6.79
N GLU A 160 -10.54 9.79 7.53
CA GLU A 160 -10.10 9.27 8.81
C GLU A 160 -11.24 9.16 9.81
N LYS A 161 -12.04 10.22 9.95
CA LYS A 161 -13.14 10.30 10.93
C LYS A 161 -14.31 9.40 10.60
N ASP A 162 -14.75 9.41 9.35
CA ASP A 162 -16.00 8.78 8.93
C ASP A 162 -15.78 7.45 8.23
N GLY A 163 -14.75 7.31 7.38
CA GLY A 163 -14.37 6.06 6.71
C GLY A 163 -13.75 5.05 7.66
N LYS A 164 -12.87 5.52 8.54
CA LYS A 164 -12.14 4.75 9.57
C LYS A 164 -11.30 3.59 9.00
N PRO A 165 -10.53 3.78 7.92
CA PRO A 165 -9.57 2.79 7.49
C PRO A 165 -8.43 2.66 8.51
N ASP A 166 -7.57 1.63 8.35
CA ASP A 166 -6.41 1.40 9.22
C ASP A 166 -5.14 2.13 8.71
N ALA A 167 -5.12 2.52 7.43
CA ALA A 167 -4.07 3.31 6.80
C ALA A 167 -4.64 4.18 5.67
N LEU A 168 -3.97 5.30 5.39
CA LEU A 168 -4.38 6.24 4.36
C LEU A 168 -3.25 6.53 3.38
N ALA A 169 -3.44 6.13 2.12
CA ALA A 169 -2.58 6.51 1.01
C ALA A 169 -2.84 7.97 0.63
N ILE A 170 -1.75 8.73 0.49
CA ILE A 170 -1.79 10.16 0.16
C ILE A 170 -1.04 10.47 -1.13
N SER A 171 -1.52 11.47 -1.82
CA SER A 171 -0.90 12.06 -3.00
C SER A 171 -0.27 13.40 -2.63
N ILE A 172 1.06 13.46 -2.69
CA ILE A 172 1.87 14.66 -2.42
C ILE A 172 2.83 14.97 -3.58
N GLY A 173 2.47 14.59 -4.82
CA GLY A 173 3.29 14.74 -6.01
C GLY A 173 4.03 13.46 -6.42
N ASN A 174 3.85 12.38 -5.69
CA ASN A 174 4.34 11.05 -6.06
C ASN A 174 3.63 10.52 -7.31
N VAL A 175 4.32 9.68 -8.10
CA VAL A 175 3.84 9.15 -9.39
C VAL A 175 4.21 7.68 -9.51
N HIS A 176 3.27 6.84 -9.94
CA HIS A 176 3.52 5.43 -10.20
C HIS A 176 4.38 5.19 -11.46
N ARG A 177 5.17 4.12 -11.45
CA ARG A 177 5.91 3.59 -12.63
C ARG A 177 6.91 4.57 -13.25
N ILE A 178 7.54 5.41 -12.45
CA ILE A 178 8.70 6.21 -12.91
C ILE A 178 9.88 5.27 -13.09
N GLU A 179 10.37 5.13 -14.32
CA GLU A 179 11.53 4.29 -14.66
C GLU A 179 12.83 5.10 -14.76
N SER A 180 12.72 6.41 -14.97
CA SER A 180 13.86 7.33 -15.03
C SER A 180 13.46 8.73 -14.59
N GLY A 181 14.41 9.46 -13.99
CA GLY A 181 14.16 10.79 -13.43
C GLY A 181 13.52 10.75 -12.04
N PHE A 182 13.14 11.93 -11.55
CA PHE A 182 12.57 12.13 -10.23
C PHE A 182 11.33 13.02 -10.31
N VAL A 183 10.43 12.85 -9.36
CA VAL A 183 9.31 13.74 -9.09
C VAL A 183 9.64 14.65 -7.91
N GLU A 184 9.03 15.82 -7.87
CA GLU A 184 9.12 16.73 -6.73
C GLU A 184 7.96 16.45 -5.76
N ILE A 185 8.32 16.18 -4.52
CA ILE A 185 7.35 15.96 -3.44
C ILE A 185 6.92 17.31 -2.88
N ASN A 186 5.62 17.53 -2.76
CA ASN A 186 5.05 18.70 -2.12
C ASN A 186 5.16 18.56 -0.59
N VAL A 187 6.28 19.03 -0.06
CA VAL A 187 6.60 18.95 1.38
C VAL A 187 5.65 19.81 2.21
N GLU A 188 5.16 20.93 1.68
CA GLU A 188 4.20 21.79 2.38
C GLU A 188 2.88 21.04 2.61
N ARG A 189 2.35 20.39 1.56
CA ARG A 189 1.14 19.56 1.67
C ARG A 189 1.36 18.39 2.64
N PHE A 190 2.52 17.74 2.58
CA PHE A 190 2.84 16.69 3.54
C PHE A 190 2.85 17.21 4.99
N ASN A 191 3.44 18.37 5.25
CA ASN A 191 3.47 18.99 6.58
C ASN A 191 2.06 19.27 7.12
N GLU A 192 1.15 19.73 6.27
CA GLU A 192 -0.25 19.96 6.66
C GLU A 192 -0.95 18.65 7.05
N LEU A 193 -0.79 17.61 6.22
CA LEU A 193 -1.41 16.30 6.47
C LEU A 193 -0.85 15.63 7.72
N GLU A 194 0.48 15.58 7.86
CA GLU A 194 1.15 14.95 9.00
C GLU A 194 0.75 15.56 10.34
N LYS A 195 0.54 16.87 10.38
CA LYS A 195 0.19 17.60 11.61
C LYS A 195 -1.21 17.27 12.12
N GLU A 196 -2.15 17.08 11.20
CA GLU A 196 -3.57 16.99 11.53
C GLU A 196 -4.11 15.56 11.54
N LEU A 197 -3.48 14.62 10.79
CA LEU A 197 -3.91 13.23 10.69
C LEU A 197 -3.22 12.35 11.74
N SER A 198 -4.00 11.47 12.34
CA SER A 198 -3.51 10.49 13.31
C SER A 198 -3.36 9.08 12.73
N ILE A 199 -3.97 8.80 11.59
CA ILE A 199 -3.90 7.52 10.90
C ILE A 199 -2.51 7.26 10.29
N PRO A 200 -2.01 6.02 10.23
CA PRO A 200 -0.81 5.65 9.46
C PRO A 200 -0.88 6.13 8.01
N LEU A 201 0.12 6.91 7.56
CA LEU A 201 0.17 7.44 6.20
C LEU A 201 1.01 6.56 5.29
N VAL A 202 0.58 6.45 4.03
CA VAL A 202 1.17 5.59 3.01
C VAL A 202 1.56 6.39 1.77
N ILE A 203 2.73 6.07 1.19
CA ILE A 203 3.18 6.61 -0.08
C ILE A 203 3.20 5.51 -1.15
N HIS A 204 2.48 5.74 -2.23
CA HIS A 204 2.53 4.98 -3.47
C HIS A 204 3.51 5.62 -4.47
N GLY A 205 3.91 4.87 -5.52
CA GLY A 205 4.74 5.42 -6.60
C GLY A 205 6.16 5.84 -6.17
N THR A 206 6.81 5.07 -5.33
CA THR A 206 8.11 5.38 -4.70
C THR A 206 9.27 5.47 -5.69
N SER A 207 9.19 4.83 -6.87
CA SER A 207 10.30 4.71 -7.82
C SER A 207 10.83 6.04 -8.37
N GLY A 208 10.02 7.10 -8.36
CA GLY A 208 10.41 8.43 -8.79
C GLY A 208 10.77 9.40 -7.66
N ILE A 209 10.72 8.95 -6.40
CA ILE A 209 11.04 9.80 -5.25
C ILE A 209 12.55 9.73 -4.99
N LYS A 210 13.17 10.87 -4.71
CA LYS A 210 14.60 10.95 -4.37
C LYS A 210 14.89 10.22 -3.05
N ASP A 211 16.03 9.57 -2.93
CA ASP A 211 16.46 8.88 -1.70
C ASP A 211 16.47 9.80 -0.48
N SER A 212 16.79 11.09 -0.66
CA SER A 212 16.73 12.10 0.40
C SER A 212 15.32 12.27 0.95
N ASP A 213 14.34 12.29 0.04
CA ASP A 213 12.93 12.51 0.39
C ASP A 213 12.35 11.24 1.03
N ILE A 214 12.68 10.04 0.51
CA ILE A 214 12.32 8.77 1.16
C ILE A 214 12.87 8.73 2.59
N LYS A 215 14.14 9.09 2.78
CA LYS A 215 14.76 9.13 4.11
C LYS A 215 14.12 10.18 5.04
N MET A 216 13.71 11.30 4.51
CA MET A 216 13.03 12.35 5.28
C MET A 216 11.64 11.88 5.68
N LEU A 217 10.83 11.37 4.73
CA LEU A 217 9.47 10.91 4.96
C LEU A 217 9.41 9.68 5.89
N SER A 218 10.36 8.72 5.75
CA SER A 218 10.39 7.50 6.57
C SER A 218 10.70 7.71 8.05
N LYS A 219 11.24 8.87 8.42
CA LYS A 219 11.50 9.28 9.82
C LYS A 219 10.37 10.12 10.43
N ARG A 220 9.31 10.30 9.67
CA ARG A 220 8.14 11.11 10.04
C ARG A 220 6.89 10.23 10.05
N HIS A 221 5.74 10.74 9.66
CA HIS A 221 4.46 10.04 9.75
C HIS A 221 4.17 9.06 8.59
N ILE A 222 5.12 8.87 7.64
CA ILE A 222 4.96 7.85 6.59
C ILE A 222 5.40 6.50 7.14
N THR A 223 4.45 5.56 7.19
CA THR A 223 4.66 4.22 7.78
C THR A 223 4.76 3.10 6.75
N LYS A 224 4.37 3.36 5.49
CA LYS A 224 4.39 2.38 4.40
C LYS A 224 4.82 3.04 3.09
N PHE A 225 5.73 2.38 2.38
CA PHE A 225 6.11 2.74 1.01
C PHE A 225 5.86 1.57 0.06
N ASN A 226 5.10 1.82 -1.03
CA ASN A 226 4.89 0.83 -2.08
C ASN A 226 6.07 0.80 -3.06
N VAL A 227 6.70 -0.36 -3.21
CA VAL A 227 7.87 -0.60 -4.05
C VAL A 227 7.54 -1.66 -5.11
N GLY A 228 7.36 -1.25 -6.36
CA GLY A 228 7.05 -2.15 -7.47
C GLY A 228 8.10 -2.11 -8.57
N THR A 229 8.28 -0.96 -9.22
CA THR A 229 9.12 -0.79 -10.40
C THR A 229 10.57 -1.22 -10.17
N VAL A 230 11.16 -0.87 -9.03
CA VAL A 230 12.55 -1.20 -8.70
C VAL A 230 12.72 -2.72 -8.55
N LEU A 231 11.80 -3.40 -7.86
CA LEU A 231 11.85 -4.87 -7.69
C LEU A 231 11.75 -5.57 -9.05
N ARG A 232 10.77 -5.21 -9.88
CA ARG A 232 10.60 -5.79 -11.23
C ARG A 232 11.82 -5.59 -12.11
N LYS A 233 12.41 -4.38 -12.08
CA LYS A 233 13.60 -4.06 -12.86
C LYS A 233 14.78 -4.92 -12.41
N SER A 234 15.05 -4.99 -11.11
CA SER A 234 16.12 -5.83 -10.56
C SER A 234 15.95 -7.30 -10.93
N PHE A 235 14.72 -7.83 -10.84
CA PHE A 235 14.41 -9.22 -11.24
C PHE A 235 14.64 -9.42 -12.73
N GLY A 236 14.12 -8.54 -13.59
CA GLY A 236 14.30 -8.63 -15.04
C GLY A 236 15.77 -8.51 -15.48
N ASP A 237 16.54 -7.64 -14.85
CA ASP A 237 17.98 -7.47 -15.13
C ASP A 237 18.80 -8.70 -14.69
N SER A 238 18.37 -9.39 -13.64
CA SER A 238 19.01 -10.64 -13.16
C SER A 238 18.79 -11.84 -14.10
N LEU A 239 17.76 -11.79 -14.97
CA LEU A 239 17.45 -12.85 -15.93
C LEU A 239 18.14 -12.67 -17.30
N ARG A 240 18.79 -11.55 -17.56
CA ARG A 240 19.53 -11.23 -18.80
C ARG A 240 21.01 -11.50 -18.68
#